data_4b32184dc1675b9248ca16db1473b5b0
#
_entry.id   4b32184dc1675b9248ca16db1473b5b0
#
_cell.length_a   1.000
_cell.length_b   1.000
_cell.length_c   1.000
_cell.angle_alpha   90.00
_cell.angle_beta   90.00
_cell.angle_gamma   90.00
#
_symmetry.space_group_name_H-M   'P 1'
#
loop_
_entity.id
_entity.type
_entity.pdbx_description
1 polymer ?
#
loop_
_entity_poly.entity_id
_entity_poly.type
_entity_poly.pdbx_seq_one_letter_code
_entity_poly.pdbx_strand_id
1 'polypeptide(L)'
;MTESAAVVTLAYDDLVAFDRTNPSQTLVDQIGQAFGAHDQALGLLAVSGVPDWETLRENLLPLAAKLPMLPDLPESPESMYSTGWSHGREQLAPGKPDTAKGSYYGNPKTDTLLDDLIRRDPNKSDYWKEQAKEHPSFYCENVWPESLPELQTSFRAAGQCMQQVGVRVAAVCDVYCQQQGVETRFEETLRDSLNMKGRLLHYFAVDEGSSADDGAMWCGWHNDHVRIEANRVFRAPSNLHR
;
A
#
# COMPACT_ATOMS: atom_id res chain seq x y z
N MET A 1 -1.91 29.66 19.87
CA MET A 1 -1.82 28.19 19.93
C MET A 1 -2.56 27.70 18.72
N THR A 2 -1.88 27.21 17.70
CA THR A 2 -2.52 26.58 16.54
C THR A 2 -3.09 25.25 17.01
N GLU A 3 -4.41 25.07 16.96
CA GLU A 3 -5.03 23.77 17.19
C GLU A 3 -4.40 22.77 16.20
N SER A 4 -3.89 21.67 16.73
CA SER A 4 -3.39 20.57 15.91
C SER A 4 -4.60 19.99 15.14
N ALA A 5 -4.49 19.95 13.80
CA ALA A 5 -5.52 19.35 12.98
C ALA A 5 -5.73 17.87 13.42
N ALA A 6 -6.96 17.49 13.69
CA ALA A 6 -7.28 16.13 14.10
C ALA A 6 -7.47 15.22 12.88
N VAL A 7 -6.95 13.99 12.96
CA VAL A 7 -7.16 12.98 11.91
C VAL A 7 -8.64 12.61 11.86
N VAL A 8 -9.27 12.77 10.71
CA VAL A 8 -10.64 12.32 10.46
C VAL A 8 -10.69 10.80 10.55
N THR A 9 -11.64 10.27 11.31
CA THR A 9 -11.83 8.82 11.46
C THR A 9 -13.23 8.43 10.99
N LEU A 10 -13.30 7.52 10.01
CA LEU A 10 -14.54 6.96 9.50
C LEU A 10 -14.78 5.58 10.13
N ALA A 11 -16.02 5.25 10.49
CA ALA A 11 -16.36 3.89 10.87
C ALA A 11 -16.56 3.01 9.63
N TYR A 12 -16.02 1.79 9.64
CA TYR A 12 -16.16 0.86 8.53
C TYR A 12 -17.63 0.53 8.23
N ASP A 13 -18.47 0.38 9.27
CA ASP A 13 -19.88 0.08 9.09
C ASP A 13 -20.63 1.21 8.36
N ASP A 14 -20.25 2.48 8.59
CA ASP A 14 -20.82 3.61 7.87
C ASP A 14 -20.43 3.58 6.38
N LEU A 15 -19.19 3.17 6.08
CA LEU A 15 -18.72 2.97 4.70
C LEU A 15 -19.43 1.79 4.01
N VAL A 16 -19.78 0.74 4.77
CA VAL A 16 -20.56 -0.41 4.25
C VAL A 16 -22.00 0.00 3.95
N ALA A 17 -22.59 0.83 4.81
CA ALA A 17 -23.95 1.33 4.68
C ALA A 17 -24.09 2.46 3.66
N PHE A 18 -22.99 2.98 3.11
CA PHE A 18 -23.01 4.13 2.22
C PHE A 18 -23.75 3.83 0.91
N ASP A 19 -24.78 4.62 0.61
CA ASP A 19 -25.56 4.56 -0.61
C ASP A 19 -25.34 5.82 -1.45
N ARG A 20 -24.80 5.68 -2.66
CA ARG A 20 -24.53 6.78 -3.60
C ARG A 20 -25.81 7.48 -4.06
N THR A 21 -26.96 6.80 -4.05
CA THR A 21 -28.26 7.37 -4.47
C THR A 21 -28.92 8.20 -3.38
N ASN A 22 -28.56 7.93 -2.11
CA ASN A 22 -28.99 8.70 -0.94
C ASN A 22 -27.80 8.84 0.03
N PRO A 23 -26.79 9.66 -0.33
CA PRO A 23 -25.53 9.69 0.41
C PRO A 23 -25.68 10.33 1.79
N SER A 24 -25.04 9.70 2.78
CA SER A 24 -24.85 10.32 4.09
C SER A 24 -24.01 11.59 3.96
N GLN A 25 -24.63 12.76 4.15
CA GLN A 25 -23.92 14.03 4.05
C GLN A 25 -22.80 14.12 5.10
N THR A 26 -22.98 13.52 6.28
CA THR A 26 -21.92 13.47 7.31
C THR A 26 -20.65 12.79 6.81
N LEU A 27 -20.76 11.65 6.10
CA LEU A 27 -19.59 10.99 5.52
C LEU A 27 -18.95 11.83 4.42
N VAL A 28 -19.76 12.46 3.56
CA VAL A 28 -19.26 13.33 2.49
C VAL A 28 -18.53 14.54 3.07
N ASP A 29 -19.06 15.15 4.12
CA ASP A 29 -18.42 16.28 4.81
C ASP A 29 -17.10 15.87 5.49
N GLN A 30 -17.04 14.67 6.08
CA GLN A 30 -15.82 14.11 6.64
C GLN A 30 -14.74 13.88 5.56
N ILE A 31 -15.12 13.42 4.36
CA ILE A 31 -14.19 13.35 3.21
C ILE A 31 -13.70 14.75 2.84
N GLY A 32 -14.59 15.74 2.80
CA GLY A 32 -14.22 17.14 2.56
C GLY A 32 -13.25 17.67 3.61
N GLN A 33 -13.45 17.32 4.88
CA GLN A 33 -12.54 17.68 5.96
C GLN A 33 -11.16 17.01 5.83
N ALA A 34 -11.11 15.75 5.37
CA ALA A 34 -9.85 15.01 5.23
C ALA A 34 -9.03 15.43 4.00
N PHE A 35 -9.69 15.61 2.85
CA PHE A 35 -9.06 15.76 1.53
C PHE A 35 -9.43 17.04 0.79
N GLY A 36 -10.26 17.91 1.37
CA GLY A 36 -10.69 19.15 0.74
C GLY A 36 -9.53 20.13 0.52
N ALA A 37 -9.73 21.10 -0.37
CA ALA A 37 -8.73 22.14 -0.69
C ALA A 37 -8.75 23.28 0.35
N HIS A 38 -8.39 22.98 1.59
CA HIS A 38 -8.29 23.95 2.68
C HIS A 38 -7.15 23.61 3.64
N ASP A 39 -6.66 24.59 4.38
CA ASP A 39 -5.44 24.49 5.21
C ASP A 39 -5.52 23.48 6.37
N GLN A 40 -6.72 23.04 6.75
CA GLN A 40 -6.93 22.05 7.81
C GLN A 40 -7.02 20.62 7.30
N ALA A 41 -7.08 20.41 5.97
CA ALA A 41 -7.10 19.09 5.38
C ALA A 41 -5.70 18.47 5.45
N LEU A 42 -5.59 17.34 6.16
CA LEU A 42 -4.32 16.62 6.31
C LEU A 42 -3.95 15.76 5.10
N GLY A 43 -4.86 15.59 4.13
CA GLY A 43 -4.67 14.65 3.00
C GLY A 43 -4.69 13.18 3.42
N LEU A 44 -5.16 12.88 4.63
CA LEU A 44 -5.27 11.52 5.16
C LEU A 44 -6.51 11.37 6.06
N LEU A 45 -6.94 10.13 6.21
CA LEU A 45 -7.96 9.73 7.18
C LEU A 45 -7.65 8.35 7.77
N ALA A 46 -8.34 8.00 8.85
CA ALA A 46 -8.33 6.67 9.43
C ALA A 46 -9.68 5.97 9.22
N VAL A 47 -9.66 4.65 9.08
CA VAL A 47 -10.87 3.82 9.11
C VAL A 47 -10.79 2.89 10.31
N SER A 48 -11.83 2.93 11.16
CA SER A 48 -11.94 2.11 12.36
C SER A 48 -12.95 0.97 12.17
N GLY A 49 -12.83 -0.09 12.97
CA GLY A 49 -13.81 -1.18 12.99
C GLY A 49 -13.76 -2.10 11.75
N VAL A 50 -12.65 -2.13 11.01
CA VAL A 50 -12.48 -3.05 9.86
C VAL A 50 -12.43 -4.48 10.39
N PRO A 51 -13.35 -5.38 9.95
CA PRO A 51 -13.39 -6.76 10.41
C PRO A 51 -12.08 -7.51 10.13
N ASP A 52 -11.68 -8.38 11.03
CA ASP A 52 -10.51 -9.27 10.96
C ASP A 52 -9.16 -8.56 10.73
N TRP A 53 -9.13 -7.22 10.66
CA TRP A 53 -7.92 -6.47 10.35
C TRP A 53 -6.78 -6.72 11.34
N GLU A 54 -7.09 -6.85 12.62
CA GLU A 54 -6.09 -7.13 13.65
C GLU A 54 -5.42 -8.49 13.39
N THR A 55 -6.20 -9.53 13.14
CA THR A 55 -5.72 -10.88 12.81
C THR A 55 -4.91 -10.90 11.51
N LEU A 56 -5.40 -10.22 10.46
CA LEU A 56 -4.66 -10.13 9.19
C LEU A 56 -3.30 -9.46 9.36
N ARG A 57 -3.25 -8.40 10.15
CA ARG A 57 -2.01 -7.69 10.48
C ARG A 57 -1.05 -8.55 11.30
N GLU A 58 -1.55 -9.26 12.32
CA GLU A 58 -0.75 -10.14 13.17
C GLU A 58 -0.18 -11.34 12.41
N ASN A 59 -0.89 -11.84 11.41
CA ASN A 59 -0.41 -12.90 10.55
C ASN A 59 0.65 -12.41 9.55
N LEU A 60 0.59 -11.18 9.08
CA LEU A 60 1.50 -10.67 8.04
C LEU A 60 2.76 -10.02 8.61
N LEU A 61 2.61 -9.06 9.54
CA LEU A 61 3.71 -8.17 9.89
C LEU A 61 4.93 -8.88 10.50
N PRO A 62 4.79 -9.93 11.34
CA PRO A 62 5.93 -10.66 11.85
C PRO A 62 6.76 -11.38 10.77
N LEU A 63 6.16 -11.67 9.60
CA LEU A 63 6.86 -12.33 8.50
C LEU A 63 7.93 -11.42 7.87
N ALA A 64 7.77 -10.09 7.99
CA ALA A 64 8.77 -9.14 7.51
C ALA A 64 10.15 -9.37 8.16
N ALA A 65 10.19 -9.73 9.45
CA ALA A 65 11.44 -9.99 10.16
C ALA A 65 12.09 -11.32 9.77
N LYS A 66 11.31 -12.27 9.23
CA LYS A 66 11.83 -13.57 8.76
C LYS A 66 12.48 -13.46 7.38
N LEU A 67 11.99 -12.54 6.52
CA LEU A 67 12.45 -12.40 5.13
C LEU A 67 13.98 -12.32 4.99
N PRO A 68 14.71 -11.41 5.68
CA PRO A 68 16.15 -11.27 5.48
C PRO A 68 16.97 -12.50 5.91
N MET A 69 16.35 -13.49 6.59
CA MET A 69 17.01 -14.70 7.07
C MET A 69 16.72 -15.94 6.21
N LEU A 70 15.92 -15.78 5.13
CA LEU A 70 15.56 -16.90 4.28
C LEU A 70 16.74 -17.35 3.41
N PRO A 71 16.91 -18.66 3.20
CA PRO A 71 17.94 -19.19 2.29
C PRO A 71 17.60 -18.96 0.81
N ASP A 72 16.33 -18.77 0.49
CA ASP A 72 15.73 -18.58 -0.82
C ASP A 72 15.07 -17.19 -0.92
N LEU A 73 15.86 -16.14 -0.66
CA LEU A 73 15.37 -14.75 -0.76
C LEU A 73 14.74 -14.52 -2.14
N PRO A 74 13.46 -14.09 -2.19
CA PRO A 74 12.73 -13.92 -3.44
C PRO A 74 13.11 -12.60 -4.12
N GLU A 75 14.33 -12.46 -4.59
CA GLU A 75 14.80 -11.29 -5.36
C GLU A 75 14.37 -11.37 -6.81
N SER A 76 14.07 -10.24 -7.43
CA SER A 76 13.70 -10.12 -8.84
C SER A 76 14.46 -8.95 -9.48
N PRO A 77 15.73 -9.17 -9.90
CA PRO A 77 16.53 -8.16 -10.60
C PRO A 77 15.91 -7.72 -11.92
N GLU A 78 15.23 -8.62 -12.63
CA GLU A 78 14.53 -8.37 -13.91
C GLU A 78 13.38 -7.37 -13.75
N SER A 79 12.77 -7.30 -12.57
CA SER A 79 11.77 -6.28 -12.22
C SER A 79 12.40 -4.97 -11.72
N MET A 80 13.72 -4.85 -11.74
CA MET A 80 14.47 -3.77 -11.07
C MET A 80 14.17 -3.70 -9.57
N TYR A 81 14.00 -4.86 -8.92
CA TYR A 81 13.61 -5.01 -7.51
C TYR A 81 12.28 -4.35 -7.14
N SER A 82 11.39 -4.18 -8.11
CA SER A 82 10.03 -3.68 -7.87
C SER A 82 9.04 -4.79 -7.48
N THR A 83 9.49 -6.05 -7.52
CA THR A 83 8.79 -7.26 -7.07
C THR A 83 9.76 -8.11 -6.24
N GLY A 84 9.27 -8.84 -5.25
CA GLY A 84 10.11 -9.62 -4.35
C GLY A 84 10.85 -8.77 -3.32
N TRP A 85 11.95 -9.31 -2.79
CA TRP A 85 12.74 -8.67 -1.75
C TRP A 85 13.75 -7.67 -2.31
N SER A 86 13.81 -6.50 -1.71
CA SER A 86 14.76 -5.43 -2.02
C SER A 86 15.40 -4.92 -0.73
N HIS A 87 16.76 -4.97 -0.65
CA HIS A 87 17.52 -4.43 0.46
C HIS A 87 18.82 -3.80 -0.05
N GLY A 88 19.10 -2.57 0.33
CA GLY A 88 20.30 -1.84 -0.11
C GLY A 88 20.32 -1.49 -1.62
N ARG A 89 19.19 -1.59 -2.31
CA ARG A 89 19.07 -1.24 -3.74
C ARG A 89 18.61 0.20 -3.94
N GLU A 90 17.78 0.70 -3.03
CA GLU A 90 17.41 2.11 -2.99
C GLU A 90 18.60 2.94 -2.48
N GLN A 91 18.75 4.18 -2.99
CA GLN A 91 19.80 5.08 -2.54
C GLN A 91 19.18 6.31 -1.86
N LEU A 92 19.64 6.60 -0.64
CA LEU A 92 19.29 7.82 0.10
C LEU A 92 19.98 9.05 -0.52
N ALA A 93 21.17 8.85 -1.09
CA ALA A 93 21.97 9.82 -1.83
C ALA A 93 22.91 9.06 -2.78
N PRO A 94 23.51 9.71 -3.78
CA PRO A 94 24.49 9.06 -4.66
C PRO A 94 25.58 8.34 -3.87
N GLY A 95 25.70 7.03 -4.05
CA GLY A 95 26.68 6.18 -3.37
C GLY A 95 26.34 5.80 -1.91
N LYS A 96 25.18 6.21 -1.38
CA LYS A 96 24.71 5.84 -0.04
C LYS A 96 23.47 4.95 -0.13
N PRO A 97 23.62 3.62 -0.20
CA PRO A 97 22.48 2.71 -0.25
C PRO A 97 21.68 2.74 1.06
N ASP A 98 20.36 2.58 0.95
CA ASP A 98 19.48 2.42 2.11
C ASP A 98 19.56 0.98 2.61
N THR A 99 20.33 0.78 3.66
CA THR A 99 20.50 -0.52 4.34
C THR A 99 19.73 -0.62 5.66
N ALA A 100 19.10 0.49 6.11
CA ALA A 100 18.36 0.52 7.36
C ALA A 100 16.97 -0.14 7.24
N LYS A 101 16.48 -0.34 6.01
CA LYS A 101 15.21 -1.03 5.75
C LYS A 101 15.33 -2.03 4.62
N GLY A 102 14.60 -3.13 4.74
CA GLY A 102 14.31 -4.07 3.67
C GLY A 102 12.84 -3.98 3.27
N SER A 103 12.53 -4.26 2.02
CA SER A 103 11.17 -4.19 1.48
C SER A 103 10.86 -5.45 0.70
N TYR A 104 9.69 -6.02 0.94
CA TYR A 104 9.12 -7.00 0.04
C TYR A 104 7.98 -6.35 -0.73
N TYR A 105 8.04 -6.47 -2.05
CA TYR A 105 7.02 -5.93 -2.96
C TYR A 105 6.26 -7.06 -3.63
N GLY A 106 4.95 -6.88 -3.79
CA GLY A 106 4.09 -7.80 -4.52
C GLY A 106 2.75 -7.17 -4.88
N ASN A 107 2.05 -7.82 -5.81
CA ASN A 107 0.69 -7.46 -6.16
C ASN A 107 -0.26 -8.35 -5.34
N PRO A 108 -1.06 -7.81 -4.40
CA PRO A 108 -1.94 -8.63 -3.58
C PRO A 108 -3.14 -9.20 -4.34
N LYS A 109 -3.41 -8.71 -5.55
CA LYS A 109 -4.60 -9.08 -6.33
C LYS A 109 -4.32 -10.21 -7.30
N THR A 110 -3.14 -10.24 -7.92
CA THR A 110 -2.76 -11.26 -8.90
C THR A 110 -1.27 -11.54 -8.85
N ASP A 111 -0.87 -12.78 -9.16
CA ASP A 111 0.53 -13.16 -9.34
C ASP A 111 1.01 -12.93 -10.78
N THR A 112 0.09 -12.93 -11.76
CA THR A 112 0.35 -12.92 -13.20
C THR A 112 -0.39 -11.78 -13.88
N LEU A 113 -0.01 -10.52 -13.58
CA LEU A 113 -0.72 -9.33 -14.04
C LEU A 113 -0.89 -9.29 -15.56
N LEU A 114 0.17 -9.58 -16.33
CA LEU A 114 0.14 -9.51 -17.78
C LEU A 114 -0.87 -10.50 -18.36
N ASP A 115 -0.86 -11.75 -17.88
CA ASP A 115 -1.77 -12.78 -18.35
C ASP A 115 -3.23 -12.47 -18.01
N ASP A 116 -3.47 -11.91 -16.82
CA ASP A 116 -4.81 -11.51 -16.40
C ASP A 116 -5.34 -10.33 -17.22
N LEU A 117 -4.51 -9.37 -17.59
CA LEU A 117 -4.88 -8.26 -18.48
C LEU A 117 -5.22 -8.77 -19.88
N ILE A 118 -4.40 -9.67 -20.44
CA ILE A 118 -4.67 -10.30 -21.74
C ILE A 118 -5.95 -11.14 -21.70
N ARG A 119 -6.17 -11.89 -20.61
CA ARG A 119 -7.40 -12.70 -20.43
C ARG A 119 -8.64 -11.83 -20.34
N ARG A 120 -8.54 -10.66 -19.68
CA ARG A 120 -9.65 -9.71 -19.55
C ARG A 120 -10.01 -9.04 -20.88
N ASP A 121 -9.02 -8.69 -21.70
CA ASP A 121 -9.22 -8.08 -23.01
C ASP A 121 -8.21 -8.65 -24.03
N PRO A 122 -8.54 -9.81 -24.65
CA PRO A 122 -7.67 -10.44 -25.63
C PRO A 122 -7.36 -9.55 -26.84
N ASN A 123 -8.23 -8.62 -27.19
CA ASN A 123 -8.02 -7.70 -28.32
C ASN A 123 -6.88 -6.73 -28.07
N LYS A 124 -6.50 -6.50 -26.82
CA LYS A 124 -5.36 -5.67 -26.42
C LYS A 124 -4.09 -6.47 -26.09
N SER A 125 -4.03 -7.75 -26.45
CA SER A 125 -2.88 -8.60 -26.12
C SER A 125 -1.53 -8.00 -26.54
N ASP A 126 -1.41 -7.52 -27.78
CA ASP A 126 -0.16 -6.96 -28.30
C ASP A 126 0.19 -5.64 -27.60
N TYR A 127 -0.80 -4.81 -27.28
CA TYR A 127 -0.61 -3.60 -26.50
C TYR A 127 -0.04 -3.93 -25.10
N TRP A 128 -0.63 -4.89 -24.37
CA TRP A 128 -0.15 -5.25 -23.03
C TRP A 128 1.24 -5.86 -23.06
N LYS A 129 1.56 -6.67 -24.06
CA LYS A 129 2.91 -7.24 -24.23
C LYS A 129 3.95 -6.16 -24.51
N GLU A 130 3.62 -5.15 -25.28
CA GLU A 130 4.53 -4.03 -25.54
C GLU A 130 4.72 -3.19 -24.29
N GLN A 131 3.65 -2.86 -23.56
CA GLN A 131 3.74 -2.16 -22.29
C GLN A 131 4.60 -2.93 -21.25
N ALA A 132 4.50 -4.26 -21.22
CA ALA A 132 5.32 -5.09 -20.33
C ALA A 132 6.81 -5.04 -20.68
N LYS A 133 7.18 -4.91 -21.97
CA LYS A 133 8.57 -4.73 -22.39
C LYS A 133 9.11 -3.34 -22.04
N GLU A 134 8.30 -2.30 -22.25
CA GLU A 134 8.69 -0.92 -21.95
C GLU A 134 8.76 -0.65 -20.45
N HIS A 135 7.90 -1.31 -19.66
CA HIS A 135 7.74 -1.07 -18.24
C HIS A 135 7.77 -2.36 -17.40
N PRO A 136 8.86 -3.15 -17.44
CA PRO A 136 8.92 -4.45 -16.77
C PRO A 136 8.66 -4.37 -15.27
N SER A 137 9.03 -3.27 -14.61
CA SER A 137 8.79 -3.06 -13.17
C SER A 137 7.31 -3.05 -12.76
N PHE A 138 6.39 -2.87 -13.72
CA PHE A 138 4.94 -2.85 -13.44
C PHE A 138 4.24 -4.16 -13.79
N TYR A 139 4.85 -5.00 -14.66
CA TYR A 139 4.21 -6.18 -15.22
C TYR A 139 4.87 -7.50 -14.82
N CYS A 140 5.89 -7.45 -13.95
CA CYS A 140 6.50 -8.65 -13.42
C CYS A 140 5.55 -9.47 -12.55
N GLU A 141 5.75 -10.78 -12.58
CA GLU A 141 5.06 -11.71 -11.70
C GLU A 141 5.53 -11.56 -10.25
N ASN A 142 4.66 -11.93 -9.30
CA ASN A 142 5.08 -12.03 -7.91
C ASN A 142 6.11 -13.16 -7.74
N VAL A 143 7.06 -12.95 -6.85
CA VAL A 143 8.06 -13.95 -6.47
C VAL A 143 7.89 -14.28 -5.00
N TRP A 144 7.51 -15.51 -4.70
CA TRP A 144 7.25 -15.98 -3.34
C TRP A 144 8.35 -16.95 -2.87
N PRO A 145 8.87 -16.83 -1.63
CA PRO A 145 9.84 -17.78 -1.09
C PRO A 145 9.16 -19.10 -0.75
N GLU A 146 9.74 -20.21 -1.19
CA GLU A 146 9.23 -21.56 -0.89
C GLU A 146 9.34 -21.89 0.61
N SER A 147 10.38 -21.35 1.27
CA SER A 147 10.64 -21.55 2.70
C SER A 147 9.70 -20.76 3.63
N LEU A 148 8.86 -19.87 3.09
CA LEU A 148 7.89 -19.05 3.85
C LEU A 148 6.53 -18.98 3.13
N PRO A 149 5.83 -20.11 2.92
CA PRO A 149 4.61 -20.15 2.11
C PRO A 149 3.45 -19.32 2.69
N GLU A 150 3.42 -19.12 4.00
CA GLU A 150 2.43 -18.27 4.67
C GLU A 150 2.54 -16.80 4.28
N LEU A 151 3.66 -16.34 3.72
CA LEU A 151 3.83 -14.97 3.24
C LEU A 151 2.81 -14.65 2.13
N GLN A 152 2.70 -15.51 1.13
CA GLN A 152 1.77 -15.30 0.01
C GLN A 152 0.33 -15.14 0.51
N THR A 153 -0.13 -16.07 1.33
CA THR A 153 -1.50 -16.07 1.85
C THR A 153 -1.79 -14.82 2.69
N SER A 154 -0.91 -14.50 3.64
CA SER A 154 -1.09 -13.38 4.55
C SER A 154 -0.98 -12.04 3.86
N PHE A 155 -0.03 -11.89 2.91
CA PHE A 155 0.16 -10.68 2.13
C PHE A 155 -1.06 -10.38 1.25
N ARG A 156 -1.58 -11.40 0.56
CA ARG A 156 -2.77 -11.26 -0.28
C ARG A 156 -4.01 -10.94 0.55
N ALA A 157 -4.22 -11.64 1.65
CA ALA A 157 -5.39 -11.42 2.51
C ALA A 157 -5.41 -9.98 3.07
N ALA A 158 -4.29 -9.50 3.62
CA ALA A 158 -4.18 -8.14 4.13
C ALA A 158 -4.33 -7.08 3.01
N GLY A 159 -3.66 -7.28 1.86
CA GLY A 159 -3.74 -6.36 0.73
C GLY A 159 -5.13 -6.27 0.11
N GLN A 160 -5.85 -7.40 0.01
CA GLN A 160 -7.24 -7.42 -0.48
C GLN A 160 -8.20 -6.73 0.50
N CYS A 161 -8.01 -6.91 1.81
CA CYS A 161 -8.77 -6.19 2.83
C CYS A 161 -8.55 -4.67 2.69
N MET A 162 -7.30 -4.22 2.58
CA MET A 162 -6.96 -2.80 2.37
C MET A 162 -7.59 -2.25 1.08
N GLN A 163 -7.57 -3.02 -0.02
CA GLN A 163 -8.23 -2.63 -1.26
C GLN A 163 -9.74 -2.44 -1.06
N GLN A 164 -10.40 -3.38 -0.41
CA GLN A 164 -11.85 -3.31 -0.19
C GLN A 164 -12.23 -2.07 0.63
N VAL A 165 -11.47 -1.74 1.67
CA VAL A 165 -11.66 -0.51 2.43
C VAL A 165 -11.44 0.72 1.56
N GLY A 166 -10.34 0.73 0.78
CA GLY A 166 -10.02 1.82 -0.15
C GLY A 166 -11.11 2.06 -1.20
N VAL A 167 -11.71 0.99 -1.75
CA VAL A 167 -12.83 1.09 -2.71
C VAL A 167 -14.05 1.78 -2.06
N ARG A 168 -14.37 1.48 -0.80
CA ARG A 168 -15.48 2.11 -0.09
C ARG A 168 -15.21 3.59 0.20
N VAL A 169 -14.01 3.93 0.63
CA VAL A 169 -13.61 5.34 0.81
C VAL A 169 -13.68 6.09 -0.52
N ALA A 170 -13.20 5.47 -1.61
CA ALA A 170 -13.23 6.06 -2.94
C ALA A 170 -14.66 6.33 -3.43
N ALA A 171 -15.64 5.48 -3.06
CA ALA A 171 -17.05 5.71 -3.39
C ALA A 171 -17.58 7.01 -2.76
N VAL A 172 -17.20 7.31 -1.51
CA VAL A 172 -17.57 8.56 -0.85
C VAL A 172 -16.82 9.74 -1.46
N CYS A 173 -15.53 9.56 -1.82
CA CYS A 173 -14.74 10.59 -2.51
C CYS A 173 -15.35 10.96 -3.86
N ASP A 174 -15.85 9.99 -4.65
CA ASP A 174 -16.52 10.28 -5.92
C ASP A 174 -17.75 11.17 -5.71
N VAL A 175 -18.57 10.91 -4.68
CA VAL A 175 -19.74 11.73 -4.36
C VAL A 175 -19.32 13.12 -3.90
N TYR A 176 -18.29 13.23 -3.05
CA TYR A 176 -17.74 14.53 -2.64
C TYR A 176 -17.29 15.34 -3.87
N CYS A 177 -16.48 14.75 -4.77
CA CYS A 177 -16.03 15.42 -5.98
C CYS A 177 -17.18 15.86 -6.87
N GLN A 178 -18.19 15.00 -7.04
CA GLN A 178 -19.40 15.34 -7.80
C GLN A 178 -20.14 16.56 -7.21
N GLN A 179 -20.26 16.66 -5.89
CA GLN A 179 -20.84 17.83 -5.21
C GLN A 179 -20.00 19.10 -5.43
N GLN A 180 -18.70 18.96 -5.68
CA GLN A 180 -17.80 20.07 -6.06
C GLN A 180 -17.79 20.35 -7.58
N GLY A 181 -18.65 19.68 -8.36
CA GLY A 181 -18.72 19.84 -9.81
C GLY A 181 -17.62 19.10 -10.59
N VAL A 182 -16.93 18.13 -9.98
CA VAL A 182 -15.86 17.35 -10.60
C VAL A 182 -16.30 15.89 -10.77
N GLU A 183 -16.31 15.39 -12.00
CA GLU A 183 -16.56 13.98 -12.27
C GLU A 183 -15.31 13.16 -12.02
N THR A 184 -15.44 12.10 -11.19
CA THR A 184 -14.38 11.16 -10.90
C THR A 184 -14.90 9.73 -10.95
N ARG A 185 -13.97 8.76 -11.04
CA ARG A 185 -14.24 7.31 -11.03
C ARG A 185 -13.24 6.58 -10.14
N PHE A 186 -13.01 7.09 -8.94
CA PHE A 186 -12.03 6.50 -8.03
C PHE A 186 -12.44 5.10 -7.59
N GLU A 187 -13.71 4.91 -7.23
CA GLU A 187 -14.25 3.61 -6.84
C GLU A 187 -14.07 2.57 -7.95
N GLU A 188 -14.52 2.87 -9.17
CA GLU A 188 -14.40 1.99 -10.33
C GLU A 188 -12.93 1.67 -10.63
N THR A 189 -12.07 2.69 -10.64
CA THR A 189 -10.64 2.55 -10.91
C THR A 189 -9.97 1.61 -9.90
N LEU A 190 -10.22 1.79 -8.59
CA LEU A 190 -9.65 0.94 -7.56
C LEU A 190 -10.20 -0.48 -7.57
N ARG A 191 -11.51 -0.62 -7.77
CA ARG A 191 -12.16 -1.93 -7.82
C ARG A 191 -11.65 -2.77 -8.99
N ASP A 192 -11.53 -2.15 -10.17
CA ASP A 192 -11.25 -2.82 -11.43
C ASP A 192 -9.76 -2.92 -11.75
N SER A 193 -8.90 -2.14 -11.07
CA SER A 193 -7.46 -2.25 -11.24
C SER A 193 -6.96 -3.64 -10.87
N LEU A 194 -6.18 -4.24 -11.76
CA LEU A 194 -5.37 -5.44 -11.50
C LEU A 194 -3.95 -5.07 -11.08
N ASN A 195 -3.49 -3.88 -11.47
CA ASN A 195 -2.16 -3.40 -11.12
C ASN A 195 -2.16 -2.70 -9.76
N MET A 196 -1.91 -3.50 -8.74
CA MET A 196 -1.78 -3.04 -7.36
C MET A 196 -0.38 -3.33 -6.84
N LYS A 197 0.12 -2.48 -5.97
CA LYS A 197 1.43 -2.67 -5.34
C LYS A 197 1.29 -2.66 -3.83
N GLY A 198 1.59 -3.79 -3.21
CA GLY A 198 1.78 -3.92 -1.78
C GLY A 198 3.27 -3.84 -1.45
N ARG A 199 3.58 -3.24 -0.31
CA ARG A 199 4.94 -3.18 0.24
C ARG A 199 4.91 -3.61 1.70
N LEU A 200 5.69 -4.63 2.05
CA LEU A 200 5.93 -5.07 3.42
C LEU A 200 7.35 -4.65 3.81
N LEU A 201 7.46 -3.82 4.85
CA LEU A 201 8.71 -3.21 5.28
C LEU A 201 9.24 -3.88 6.54
N HIS A 202 10.55 -4.12 6.58
CA HIS A 202 11.30 -4.47 7.76
C HIS A 202 12.37 -3.40 8.03
N TYR A 203 12.29 -2.76 9.17
CA TYR A 203 13.32 -1.83 9.64
C TYR A 203 14.30 -2.58 10.53
N PHE A 204 15.57 -2.58 10.15
CA PHE A 204 16.64 -3.20 10.92
C PHE A 204 16.95 -2.38 12.17
N ALA A 205 17.43 -3.05 13.22
CA ALA A 205 17.95 -2.36 14.39
C ALA A 205 19.15 -1.48 13.99
N VAL A 206 19.21 -0.29 14.53
CA VAL A 206 20.33 0.63 14.35
C VAL A 206 21.26 0.47 15.53
N ASP A 207 22.56 0.30 15.29
CA ASP A 207 23.55 0.13 16.34
C ASP A 207 23.62 1.36 17.26
N GLU A 208 23.77 1.13 18.57
CA GLU A 208 24.02 2.19 19.54
C GLU A 208 25.38 2.86 19.21
N GLY A 209 25.33 4.03 18.59
CA GLY A 209 26.53 4.78 18.16
C GLY A 209 26.50 5.23 16.70
N SER A 210 25.54 4.75 15.91
CA SER A 210 25.22 5.38 14.64
C SER A 210 24.70 6.80 14.89
N SER A 211 25.08 7.74 14.04
CA SER A 211 24.66 9.13 14.20
C SER A 211 23.14 9.24 14.19
N ALA A 212 22.57 10.18 14.95
CA ALA A 212 21.12 10.47 14.93
C ALA A 212 20.60 10.73 13.51
N ASP A 213 21.47 11.12 12.57
CA ASP A 213 21.21 11.26 11.14
C ASP A 213 20.89 9.93 10.44
N ASP A 214 21.47 8.81 10.86
CA ASP A 214 21.23 7.50 10.22
C ASP A 214 19.84 6.95 10.53
N GLY A 215 19.30 7.23 11.73
CA GLY A 215 17.94 6.85 12.12
C GLY A 215 16.85 7.83 11.65
N ALA A 216 17.19 9.12 11.49
CA ALA A 216 16.25 10.14 11.01
C ALA A 216 15.88 10.00 9.53
N MET A 217 16.64 9.21 8.76
CA MET A 217 16.45 9.02 7.31
C MET A 217 15.67 7.76 6.94
N TRP A 218 15.07 7.05 7.90
CA TRP A 218 14.30 5.83 7.59
C TRP A 218 13.11 6.06 6.68
N CYS A 219 12.53 7.25 6.71
CA CYS A 219 11.49 7.69 5.80
C CYS A 219 11.68 9.17 5.48
N GLY A 220 12.39 9.48 4.39
CA GLY A 220 12.57 10.85 3.92
C GLY A 220 11.26 11.46 3.41
N TRP A 221 11.19 12.78 3.38
CA TRP A 221 10.09 13.49 2.73
C TRP A 221 10.00 13.12 1.26
N HIS A 222 8.83 12.70 0.80
CA HIS A 222 8.54 12.35 -0.59
C HIS A 222 7.07 12.60 -0.92
N ASN A 223 6.77 12.64 -2.21
CA ASN A 223 5.41 12.62 -2.71
C ASN A 223 5.10 11.21 -3.22
N ASP A 224 3.95 10.67 -2.83
CA ASP A 224 3.46 9.41 -3.35
C ASP A 224 3.01 9.54 -4.79
N HIS A 225 3.33 8.55 -5.61
CA HIS A 225 2.96 8.51 -7.03
C HIS A 225 1.64 7.79 -7.28
N VAL A 226 0.89 7.48 -6.24
CA VAL A 226 -0.37 6.74 -6.29
C VAL A 226 -1.56 7.67 -5.99
N ARG A 227 -2.75 7.29 -6.47
CA ARG A 227 -3.97 8.06 -6.21
C ARG A 227 -4.52 7.84 -4.80
N ILE A 228 -4.40 6.63 -4.29
CA ILE A 228 -4.81 6.24 -2.94
C ILE A 228 -3.77 5.27 -2.38
N GLU A 229 -3.26 5.58 -1.21
CA GLU A 229 -2.37 4.74 -0.43
C GLU A 229 -3.04 4.34 0.89
N ALA A 230 -2.97 3.06 1.26
CA ALA A 230 -3.42 2.58 2.54
C ALA A 230 -2.22 2.05 3.33
N ASN A 231 -1.93 2.70 4.45
CA ASN A 231 -0.76 2.44 5.27
C ASN A 231 -1.11 1.98 6.68
N ARG A 232 -0.25 1.14 7.25
CA ARG A 232 -0.25 0.84 8.68
C ARG A 232 1.16 0.61 9.19
N VAL A 233 1.51 1.25 10.31
CA VAL A 233 2.77 1.04 11.02
C VAL A 233 2.53 0.11 12.21
N PHE A 234 3.36 -0.91 12.36
CA PHE A 234 3.43 -1.78 13.53
C PHE A 234 4.78 -1.61 14.22
N ARG A 235 4.76 -1.35 15.51
CA ARG A 235 5.96 -1.39 16.34
C ARG A 235 5.94 -2.72 17.10
N ALA A 236 6.88 -3.61 16.80
CA ALA A 236 7.03 -4.84 17.57
C ALA A 236 7.24 -4.51 19.06
N PRO A 237 6.66 -5.29 19.99
CA PRO A 237 7.03 -5.18 21.40
C PRO A 237 8.53 -5.39 21.58
N SER A 238 9.15 -4.59 22.43
CA SER A 238 10.61 -4.58 22.70
C SER A 238 11.19 -5.91 23.23
N ASN A 239 10.38 -6.96 23.36
CA ASN A 239 10.77 -8.25 23.97
C ASN A 239 11.05 -9.36 22.94
N LEU A 240 11.10 -9.08 21.62
CA LEU A 240 11.44 -10.08 20.59
C LEU A 240 12.93 -10.18 20.26
N HIS A 241 13.78 -9.54 21.06
CA HIS A 241 15.24 -9.70 21.00
C HIS A 241 15.72 -10.57 22.19
N ARG A 242 15.46 -11.88 22.12
CA ARG A 242 16.24 -12.90 22.87
C ARG A 242 16.28 -14.18 22.06
#